data_8b3160adbb47ad5f1169247d67e934ef
#
_entry.id   8b3160adbb47ad5f1169247d67e934ef
#
_cell.length_a   1.000
_cell.length_b   1.000
_cell.length_c   1.000
_cell.angle_alpha   90.00
_cell.angle_beta   90.00
_cell.angle_gamma   90.00
#
_symmetry.space_group_name_H-M   'P 1'
#
loop_
_entity.id
_entity.type
_entity.pdbx_description
1 polymer ?
#
loop_
_entity_poly.entity_id
_entity_poly.type
_entity_poly.pdbx_seq_one_letter_code
_entity_poly.pdbx_strand_id
1 'polypeptide(L)'
;MSPRPLPTAPRALSVSGTDEHGLKIQQAAAAAGTSPAELCERVSGLFRQALTQAGVAYTDFTRTSEPRHQRAVQHFWGALRDGGVLYKGSYEGWYCTPEESFLPESQLAERTDAQGRPCKVSVETGHEVHWTKEENYMFRLSAFRDPLQNWLRDNPRAIFPDPFYQCVLRWLDEDLPDLSVSRERSRLQWGIPVPSDPTQTIYVWVDALVNYLSVVGYPESHGAWWPAVHHVVGKDILKFHALYWPALLLATGLEPPERILVHSHWTVRGQKMSKSLGNVVDPTVCVGQYGVDGFRYFLLRQGVPERDCDYYEEKVVKLVNSELADALGGLLNRSTAPSINPSNTYPRFSEPCFPKVPNSREAKCTGRASAEDYELVAAVASLPAQVDSYFEGFQIYKALECIAQCVRQTNGFFQRHRPWKLDRRDGAEQLWLDTILHVTLECLRVYGTLLQPVVPHVADKLLSRLAVGPAERGLSGLTFLARYDGKPCPFEGRQLGPDTGILFHRLGKLETMKKRKQEARVPDKQLL
;
A
#
# COMPACT_ATOMS: atom_id res chain seq x y z
N MET A 1 35.23 -17.21 23.36
CA MET A 1 34.70 -16.65 22.08
C MET A 1 33.22 -16.97 22.02
N SER A 2 32.37 -15.98 22.31
CA SER A 2 30.92 -16.14 22.21
C SER A 2 30.53 -16.20 20.74
N PRO A 3 29.57 -17.06 20.33
CA PRO A 3 29.11 -17.14 18.94
C PRO A 3 28.46 -15.80 18.55
N ARG A 4 28.91 -15.21 17.43
CA ARG A 4 28.24 -14.08 16.82
C ARG A 4 26.81 -14.51 16.45
N PRO A 5 25.78 -13.73 16.79
CA PRO A 5 24.44 -14.02 16.31
C PRO A 5 24.43 -13.95 14.78
N LEU A 6 23.77 -14.91 14.16
CA LEU A 6 23.47 -14.92 12.73
C LEU A 6 22.81 -13.58 12.34
N PRO A 7 23.10 -13.03 11.14
CA PRO A 7 22.46 -11.81 10.68
C PRO A 7 20.94 -12.07 10.65
N THR A 8 20.24 -11.38 11.54
CA THR A 8 18.78 -11.30 11.51
C THR A 8 18.35 -10.75 10.15
N ALA A 9 17.26 -11.28 9.58
CA ALA A 9 16.64 -10.78 8.36
C ALA A 9 16.66 -9.25 8.30
N PRO A 10 16.79 -8.63 7.12
CA PRO A 10 16.87 -7.18 6.99
C PRO A 10 15.70 -6.55 7.72
N ARG A 11 15.98 -5.72 8.71
CA ARG A 11 14.96 -5.02 9.48
C ARG A 11 14.36 -3.96 8.56
N ALA A 12 13.13 -4.14 8.12
CA ALA A 12 12.36 -3.09 7.45
C ALA A 12 11.60 -2.30 8.51
N LEU A 13 11.63 -0.98 8.43
CA LEU A 13 10.76 -0.09 9.20
C LEU A 13 9.56 0.29 8.33
N SER A 14 8.36 0.03 8.83
CA SER A 14 7.12 0.54 8.24
C SER A 14 6.57 1.62 9.16
N VAL A 15 6.48 2.83 8.64
CA VAL A 15 6.11 4.00 9.43
C VAL A 15 4.86 4.65 8.87
N SER A 16 3.97 5.04 9.75
CA SER A 16 2.83 5.92 9.46
C SER A 16 2.79 7.05 10.50
N GLY A 17 1.90 7.99 10.34
CA GLY A 17 1.80 9.09 11.30
C GLY A 17 0.69 10.08 10.97
N THR A 18 0.61 11.12 11.81
CA THR A 18 -0.30 12.25 11.64
C THR A 18 0.48 13.56 11.57
N ASP A 19 0.15 14.37 10.56
CA ASP A 19 0.49 15.79 10.52
C ASP A 19 -0.52 16.55 11.37
N GLU A 20 -0.03 17.23 12.41
CA GLU A 20 -0.84 17.76 13.50
C GLU A 20 -0.76 19.29 13.64
N HIS A 21 0.01 19.97 12.81
CA HIS A 21 0.17 21.40 12.83
C HIS A 21 -0.63 22.11 11.71
N GLY A 22 -0.61 23.42 11.71
CA GLY A 22 -1.18 24.23 10.65
C GLY A 22 -2.47 24.96 11.02
N LEU A 23 -2.84 25.91 10.17
CA LEU A 23 -4.01 26.78 10.35
C LEU A 23 -5.33 26.00 10.34
N LYS A 24 -5.40 24.94 9.52
CA LYS A 24 -6.57 24.07 9.42
C LYS A 24 -6.88 23.37 10.74
N ILE A 25 -5.86 22.84 11.41
CA ILE A 25 -6.01 22.18 12.72
C ILE A 25 -6.40 23.21 13.78
N GLN A 26 -5.75 24.39 13.78
CA GLN A 26 -6.08 25.47 14.69
C GLN A 26 -7.55 25.89 14.57
N GLN A 27 -8.06 26.08 13.35
CA GLN A 27 -9.45 26.44 13.07
C GLN A 27 -10.42 25.31 13.46
N ALA A 28 -10.09 24.06 13.15
CA ALA A 28 -10.94 22.91 13.49
C ALA A 28 -11.05 22.73 15.02
N ALA A 29 -9.98 22.94 15.76
CA ALA A 29 -9.98 22.89 17.22
C ALA A 29 -10.85 24.02 17.82
N ALA A 30 -10.71 25.26 17.31
CA ALA A 30 -11.54 26.39 17.73
C ALA A 30 -13.03 26.14 17.47
N ALA A 31 -13.37 25.59 16.27
CA ALA A 31 -14.74 25.24 15.92
C ALA A 31 -15.32 24.11 16.81
N ALA A 32 -14.46 23.20 17.28
CA ALA A 32 -14.85 22.12 18.19
C ALA A 32 -14.83 22.53 19.68
N GLY A 33 -14.43 23.76 20.02
CA GLY A 33 -14.32 24.25 21.40
C GLY A 33 -13.27 23.52 22.24
N THR A 34 -12.20 23.01 21.59
CA THR A 34 -11.12 22.25 22.24
C THR A 34 -9.75 22.83 21.89
N SER A 35 -8.71 22.43 22.59
CA SER A 35 -7.35 22.79 22.20
C SER A 35 -6.88 21.99 20.98
N PRO A 36 -5.97 22.55 20.14
CA PRO A 36 -5.37 21.78 19.04
C PRO A 36 -4.70 20.48 19.50
N ALA A 37 -4.03 20.49 20.66
CA ALA A 37 -3.37 19.29 21.21
C ALA A 37 -4.38 18.17 21.53
N GLU A 38 -5.50 18.50 22.17
CA GLU A 38 -6.56 17.53 22.50
C GLU A 38 -7.24 16.99 21.22
N LEU A 39 -7.48 17.87 20.23
CA LEU A 39 -8.01 17.45 18.93
C LEU A 39 -7.06 16.44 18.26
N CYS A 40 -5.76 16.76 18.19
CA CYS A 40 -4.75 15.93 17.58
C CYS A 40 -4.59 14.58 18.30
N GLU A 41 -4.60 14.54 19.64
CA GLU A 41 -4.54 13.30 20.41
C GLU A 41 -5.71 12.38 20.06
N ARG A 42 -6.93 12.91 20.05
CA ARG A 42 -8.13 12.15 19.70
C ARG A 42 -8.09 11.63 18.28
N VAL A 43 -7.76 12.48 17.30
CA VAL A 43 -7.75 12.12 15.87
C VAL A 43 -6.63 11.12 15.58
N SER A 44 -5.43 11.32 16.13
CA SER A 44 -4.33 10.37 16.02
C SER A 44 -4.69 8.99 16.57
N GLY A 45 -5.43 8.93 17.69
CA GLY A 45 -5.97 7.69 18.23
C GLY A 45 -6.89 6.97 17.25
N LEU A 46 -7.77 7.70 16.54
CA LEU A 46 -8.65 7.12 15.51
C LEU A 46 -7.86 6.57 14.32
N PHE A 47 -6.81 7.25 13.86
CA PHE A 47 -5.94 6.74 12.81
C PHE A 47 -5.24 5.43 13.22
N ARG A 48 -4.67 5.38 14.42
CA ARG A 48 -4.05 4.15 14.97
C ARG A 48 -5.05 3.00 15.02
N GLN A 49 -6.27 3.27 15.50
CA GLN A 49 -7.33 2.28 15.55
C GLN A 49 -7.71 1.76 14.15
N ALA A 50 -7.87 2.65 13.17
CA ALA A 50 -8.21 2.28 11.81
C ALA A 50 -7.11 1.42 11.17
N LEU A 51 -5.84 1.78 11.34
CA LEU A 51 -4.70 0.98 10.85
C LEU A 51 -4.64 -0.40 11.50
N THR A 52 -4.85 -0.48 12.82
CA THR A 52 -4.90 -1.75 13.55
C THR A 52 -6.04 -2.63 13.06
N GLN A 53 -7.22 -2.06 12.88
CA GLN A 53 -8.39 -2.79 12.36
C GLN A 53 -8.19 -3.27 10.92
N ALA A 54 -7.46 -2.51 10.10
CA ALA A 54 -7.10 -2.91 8.75
C ALA A 54 -5.92 -3.91 8.69
N GLY A 55 -5.40 -4.37 9.82
CA GLY A 55 -4.28 -5.31 9.89
C GLY A 55 -2.97 -4.74 9.34
N VAL A 56 -2.75 -3.43 9.50
CA VAL A 56 -1.50 -2.77 9.08
C VAL A 56 -0.47 -2.91 10.20
N ALA A 57 0.61 -3.63 9.91
CA ALA A 57 1.73 -3.84 10.83
C ALA A 57 2.78 -2.74 10.63
N TYR A 58 2.55 -1.56 11.21
CA TYR A 58 3.55 -0.51 11.26
C TYR A 58 4.50 -0.70 12.44
N THR A 59 5.76 -0.30 12.24
CA THR A 59 6.82 -0.40 13.26
C THR A 59 6.80 0.81 14.20
N ASP A 60 6.54 2.00 13.64
CA ASP A 60 6.43 3.26 14.38
C ASP A 60 5.28 4.10 13.83
N PHE A 61 4.68 4.90 14.71
CA PHE A 61 3.63 5.86 14.36
C PHE A 61 4.06 7.23 14.87
N THR A 62 4.48 8.09 13.96
CA THR A 62 5.00 9.42 14.30
C THR A 62 3.89 10.45 14.35
N ARG A 63 4.05 11.44 15.22
CA ARG A 63 3.18 12.62 15.33
C ARG A 63 4.05 13.88 15.25
N THR A 64 3.68 14.83 14.42
CA THR A 64 4.50 16.04 14.27
C THR A 64 4.50 16.92 15.54
N SER A 65 3.55 16.71 16.44
CA SER A 65 3.53 17.37 17.78
C SER A 65 4.48 16.75 18.80
N GLU A 66 5.14 15.61 18.50
CA GLU A 66 6.07 14.96 19.44
C GLU A 66 7.37 15.74 19.63
N PRO A 67 7.94 15.75 20.86
CA PRO A 67 9.21 16.46 21.13
C PRO A 67 10.38 15.99 20.26
N ARG A 68 10.44 14.68 19.89
CA ARG A 68 11.49 14.15 18.99
C ARG A 68 11.42 14.82 17.63
N HIS A 69 10.22 15.00 17.11
CA HIS A 69 10.00 15.63 15.82
C HIS A 69 10.32 17.13 15.85
N GLN A 70 9.85 17.84 16.88
CA GLN A 70 10.13 19.28 17.03
C GLN A 70 11.65 19.56 17.05
N ARG A 71 12.45 18.75 17.80
CA ARG A 71 13.91 18.86 17.80
C ARG A 71 14.52 18.63 16.41
N ALA A 72 14.05 17.62 15.70
CA ALA A 72 14.50 17.33 14.32
C ALA A 72 14.22 18.50 13.38
N VAL A 73 13.00 19.08 13.42
CA VAL A 73 12.62 20.23 12.59
C VAL A 73 13.46 21.46 12.91
N GLN A 74 13.67 21.75 14.20
CA GLN A 74 14.48 22.90 14.62
C GLN A 74 15.95 22.75 14.17
N HIS A 75 16.51 21.56 14.27
CA HIS A 75 17.86 21.28 13.78
C HIS A 75 17.94 21.40 12.25
N PHE A 76 16.97 20.84 11.54
CA PHE A 76 16.89 20.92 10.07
C PHE A 76 16.77 22.37 9.58
N TRP A 77 15.93 23.18 10.25
CA TRP A 77 15.84 24.62 9.99
C TRP A 77 17.17 25.34 10.19
N GLY A 78 17.88 25.01 11.28
CA GLY A 78 19.23 25.53 11.54
C GLY A 78 20.19 25.23 10.37
N ALA A 79 20.19 23.99 9.89
CA ALA A 79 21.03 23.61 8.75
C ALA A 79 20.69 24.39 7.46
N LEU A 80 19.40 24.62 7.17
CA LEU A 80 18.97 25.44 6.03
C LEU A 80 19.43 26.90 6.17
N ARG A 81 19.31 27.47 7.36
CA ARG A 81 19.75 28.84 7.65
C ARG A 81 21.27 28.98 7.49
N ASP A 82 22.01 28.05 8.09
CA ASP A 82 23.48 28.06 8.08
C ASP A 82 24.04 27.80 6.68
N GLY A 83 23.29 27.08 5.82
CA GLY A 83 23.55 26.92 4.39
C GLY A 83 23.24 28.16 3.55
N GLY A 84 22.72 29.25 4.13
CA GLY A 84 22.45 30.51 3.44
C GLY A 84 21.34 30.46 2.38
N VAL A 85 20.49 29.40 2.44
CA VAL A 85 19.40 29.19 1.46
C VAL A 85 18.08 29.81 1.90
N LEU A 86 18.02 30.33 3.12
CA LEU A 86 16.85 31.06 3.67
C LEU A 86 17.11 32.56 3.67
N TYR A 87 16.09 33.35 3.30
CA TYR A 87 16.09 34.80 3.39
C TYR A 87 14.70 35.33 3.76
N LYS A 88 14.63 36.51 4.38
CA LYS A 88 13.34 37.19 4.60
C LYS A 88 12.91 37.92 3.34
N GLY A 89 11.66 37.79 2.98
CA GLY A 89 11.07 38.48 1.83
C GLY A 89 9.58 38.70 2.00
N SER A 90 9.08 39.79 1.40
CA SER A 90 7.64 39.99 1.28
C SER A 90 7.10 39.07 0.20
N TYR A 91 6.14 38.24 0.56
CA TYR A 91 5.42 37.38 -0.39
C TYR A 91 3.96 37.81 -0.45
N GLU A 92 3.46 37.99 -1.66
CA GLU A 92 2.04 38.28 -1.89
C GLU A 92 1.49 37.39 -2.99
N GLY A 93 0.26 36.91 -2.77
CA GLY A 93 -0.37 35.99 -3.73
C GLY A 93 -1.71 35.47 -3.24
N TRP A 94 -2.31 34.62 -4.05
CA TRP A 94 -3.58 33.95 -3.73
C TRP A 94 -3.32 32.77 -2.79
N TYR A 95 -3.82 32.89 -1.57
CA TYR A 95 -3.64 31.86 -0.53
C TYR A 95 -4.91 31.01 -0.37
N CYS A 96 -4.74 29.71 -0.46
CA CYS A 96 -5.77 28.71 -0.19
C CYS A 96 -5.64 28.19 1.23
N THR A 97 -6.53 28.60 2.14
CA THR A 97 -6.47 28.15 3.55
C THR A 97 -6.63 26.63 3.72
N PRO A 98 -7.54 25.95 3.00
CA PRO A 98 -7.66 24.50 3.12
C PRO A 98 -6.47 23.70 2.57
N GLU A 99 -5.70 24.27 1.63
CA GLU A 99 -4.48 23.66 1.09
C GLU A 99 -3.22 24.16 1.82
N GLU A 100 -3.39 25.18 2.68
CA GLU A 100 -2.31 25.88 3.39
C GLU A 100 -1.17 26.35 2.48
N SER A 101 -1.50 26.71 1.21
CA SER A 101 -0.53 27.05 0.17
C SER A 101 -0.92 28.31 -0.60
N PHE A 102 0.11 29.00 -1.11
CA PHE A 102 -0.06 30.01 -2.13
C PHE A 102 -0.15 29.38 -3.51
N LEU A 103 -1.13 29.81 -4.31
CA LEU A 103 -1.38 29.29 -5.65
C LEU A 103 -1.05 30.34 -6.72
N PRO A 104 -0.33 29.98 -7.79
CA PRO A 104 -0.12 30.85 -8.93
C PRO A 104 -1.43 31.05 -9.72
N GLU A 105 -1.54 32.12 -10.48
CA GLU A 105 -2.71 32.43 -11.31
C GLU A 105 -3.14 31.26 -12.23
N SER A 106 -2.18 30.47 -12.73
CA SER A 106 -2.45 29.30 -13.58
C SER A 106 -3.21 28.17 -12.88
N GLN A 107 -3.26 28.17 -11.55
CA GLN A 107 -3.98 27.19 -10.73
C GLN A 107 -5.29 27.72 -10.18
N LEU A 108 -5.75 28.88 -10.66
CA LEU A 108 -6.97 29.53 -10.21
C LEU A 108 -8.06 29.48 -11.29
N ALA A 109 -9.30 29.33 -10.83
CA ALA A 109 -10.49 29.48 -11.65
C ALA A 109 -11.42 30.53 -11.03
N GLU A 110 -12.19 31.21 -11.87
CA GLU A 110 -13.24 32.12 -11.41
C GLU A 110 -14.53 31.34 -11.16
N ARG A 111 -15.16 31.62 -10.02
CA ARG A 111 -16.48 31.10 -9.64
C ARG A 111 -17.35 32.21 -9.05
N THR A 112 -18.59 31.89 -8.86
CA THR A 112 -19.54 32.75 -8.12
C THR A 112 -19.83 32.12 -6.77
N ASP A 113 -19.69 32.89 -5.69
CA ASP A 113 -19.98 32.42 -4.32
C ASP A 113 -21.51 32.24 -4.11
N ALA A 114 -21.89 31.75 -2.93
CA ALA A 114 -23.29 31.53 -2.57
C ALA A 114 -24.12 32.83 -2.49
N GLN A 115 -23.47 33.99 -2.47
CA GLN A 115 -24.10 35.30 -2.47
C GLN A 115 -24.10 35.96 -3.87
N GLY A 116 -23.67 35.24 -4.92
CA GLY A 116 -23.64 35.74 -6.29
C GLY A 116 -22.45 36.66 -6.61
N ARG A 117 -21.40 36.71 -5.77
CA ARG A 117 -20.21 37.53 -6.00
C ARG A 117 -19.10 36.72 -6.68
N PRO A 118 -18.34 37.32 -7.59
CA PRO A 118 -17.20 36.64 -8.22
C PRO A 118 -16.12 36.35 -7.16
N CYS A 119 -15.64 35.12 -7.13
CA CYS A 119 -14.53 34.69 -6.29
C CYS A 119 -13.54 33.84 -7.08
N LYS A 120 -12.27 33.83 -6.68
CA LYS A 120 -11.27 32.91 -7.22
C LYS A 120 -11.20 31.66 -6.37
N VAL A 121 -11.04 30.53 -7.03
CA VAL A 121 -10.94 29.21 -6.38
C VAL A 121 -9.78 28.42 -6.96
N SER A 122 -9.22 27.49 -6.17
CA SER A 122 -8.26 26.51 -6.64
C SER A 122 -8.86 25.61 -7.72
N VAL A 123 -8.17 25.43 -8.83
CA VAL A 123 -8.58 24.51 -9.92
C VAL A 123 -8.62 23.08 -9.41
N GLU A 124 -7.69 22.72 -8.54
CA GLU A 124 -7.54 21.34 -8.06
C GLU A 124 -8.61 20.96 -7.03
N THR A 125 -8.85 21.82 -6.05
CA THR A 125 -9.71 21.50 -4.91
C THR A 125 -11.06 22.20 -4.95
N GLY A 126 -11.18 23.29 -5.70
CA GLY A 126 -12.37 24.14 -5.76
C GLY A 126 -12.58 25.03 -4.53
N HIS A 127 -11.61 25.10 -3.62
CA HIS A 127 -11.67 25.98 -2.46
C HIS A 127 -11.39 27.43 -2.82
N GLU A 128 -12.06 28.35 -2.11
CA GLU A 128 -11.86 29.78 -2.27
C GLU A 128 -10.45 30.19 -1.83
N VAL A 129 -9.87 31.18 -2.55
CA VAL A 129 -8.56 31.75 -2.28
C VAL A 129 -8.67 33.24 -2.02
N HIS A 130 -7.80 33.75 -1.14
CA HIS A 130 -7.76 35.15 -0.76
C HIS A 130 -6.39 35.75 -1.03
N TRP A 131 -6.36 36.98 -1.56
CA TRP A 131 -5.09 37.69 -1.76
C TRP A 131 -4.49 38.04 -0.38
N THR A 132 -3.26 37.60 -0.16
CA THR A 132 -2.57 37.75 1.12
C THR A 132 -1.17 38.27 0.87
N LYS A 133 -0.70 39.21 1.71
CA LYS A 133 0.65 39.73 1.73
C LYS A 133 1.25 39.52 3.11
N GLU A 134 2.39 38.84 3.15
CA GLU A 134 3.09 38.51 4.41
C GLU A 134 4.60 38.68 4.24
N GLU A 135 5.30 39.01 5.33
CA GLU A 135 6.75 38.94 5.39
C GLU A 135 7.17 37.59 5.98
N ASN A 136 7.70 36.70 5.13
CA ASN A 136 8.01 35.33 5.49
C ASN A 136 9.48 35.01 5.24
N TYR A 137 9.96 33.91 5.80
CA TYR A 137 11.17 33.26 5.33
C TYR A 137 10.89 32.57 4.00
N MET A 138 11.79 32.82 3.04
CA MET A 138 11.77 32.24 1.71
C MET A 138 12.93 31.26 1.56
N PHE A 139 12.68 30.11 0.96
CA PHE A 139 13.70 29.13 0.55
C PHE A 139 14.03 29.32 -0.92
N ARG A 140 15.34 29.41 -1.26
CA ARG A 140 15.84 29.61 -2.63
C ARG A 140 15.68 28.35 -3.49
N LEU A 141 14.43 27.93 -3.72
CA LEU A 141 14.11 26.75 -4.51
C LEU A 141 14.66 26.87 -5.94
N SER A 142 14.67 28.06 -6.51
CA SER A 142 15.21 28.37 -7.83
C SER A 142 16.67 27.91 -8.02
N ALA A 143 17.47 27.91 -6.95
CA ALA A 143 18.87 27.47 -6.99
C ALA A 143 19.04 25.94 -7.08
N PHE A 144 17.96 25.17 -6.89
CA PHE A 144 18.00 23.69 -6.84
C PHE A 144 17.49 23.03 -8.12
N ARG A 145 17.18 23.76 -9.18
CA ARG A 145 16.75 23.20 -10.47
C ARG A 145 17.74 22.18 -11.00
N ASP A 146 18.99 22.60 -11.24
CA ASP A 146 20.03 21.74 -11.81
C ASP A 146 20.38 20.55 -10.88
N PRO A 147 20.54 20.74 -9.55
CA PRO A 147 20.71 19.62 -8.63
C PRO A 147 19.58 18.58 -8.69
N LEU A 148 18.32 19.00 -8.79
CA LEU A 148 17.17 18.12 -8.91
C LEU A 148 17.13 17.38 -10.25
N GLN A 149 17.42 18.08 -11.37
CA GLN A 149 17.53 17.45 -12.69
C GLN A 149 18.65 16.40 -12.72
N ASN A 150 19.79 16.69 -12.11
CA ASN A 150 20.90 15.74 -12.01
C ASN A 150 20.51 14.52 -11.16
N TRP A 151 19.91 14.73 -9.99
CA TRP A 151 19.41 13.64 -9.15
C TRP A 151 18.44 12.71 -9.90
N LEU A 152 17.45 13.27 -10.62
CA LEU A 152 16.49 12.48 -11.40
C LEU A 152 17.17 11.75 -12.56
N ARG A 153 18.11 12.39 -13.28
CA ARG A 153 18.86 11.76 -14.37
C ARG A 153 19.67 10.56 -13.89
N ASP A 154 20.31 10.71 -12.74
CA ASP A 154 21.14 9.65 -12.16
C ASP A 154 20.28 8.54 -11.52
N ASN A 155 19.02 8.85 -11.18
CA ASN A 155 18.08 7.93 -10.55
C ASN A 155 16.76 7.81 -11.34
N PRO A 156 16.74 7.17 -12.52
CA PRO A 156 15.55 7.12 -13.38
C PRO A 156 14.37 6.31 -12.77
N ARG A 157 14.61 5.62 -11.66
CA ARG A 157 13.58 4.89 -10.88
C ARG A 157 13.24 5.56 -9.56
N ALA A 158 13.67 6.79 -9.32
CA ALA A 158 13.38 7.51 -8.07
C ALA A 158 11.89 7.79 -7.87
N ILE A 159 11.13 7.97 -8.94
CA ILE A 159 9.68 8.23 -8.89
C ILE A 159 8.96 7.15 -9.70
N PHE A 160 7.99 6.50 -9.10
CA PHE A 160 7.14 5.50 -9.73
C PHE A 160 5.65 5.83 -9.47
N PRO A 161 4.74 5.62 -10.43
CA PRO A 161 4.93 5.21 -11.84
C PRO A 161 5.55 6.30 -12.74
N ASP A 162 6.04 5.87 -13.90
CA ASP A 162 6.70 6.76 -14.88
C ASP A 162 5.93 8.03 -15.27
N PRO A 163 4.58 8.03 -15.44
CA PRO A 163 3.86 9.28 -15.73
C PRO A 163 4.10 10.39 -14.71
N PHE A 164 4.30 10.05 -13.43
CA PHE A 164 4.60 11.02 -12.38
C PHE A 164 6.07 11.49 -12.43
N TYR A 165 6.99 10.61 -12.78
CA TYR A 165 8.38 11.00 -13.08
C TYR A 165 8.43 12.03 -14.20
N GLN A 166 7.75 11.78 -15.32
CA GLN A 166 7.67 12.72 -16.44
C GLN A 166 6.98 14.04 -16.05
N CYS A 167 6.01 13.99 -15.13
CA CYS A 167 5.35 15.18 -14.62
C CYS A 167 6.34 16.08 -13.85
N VAL A 168 7.19 15.49 -13.01
CA VAL A 168 8.20 16.24 -12.24
C VAL A 168 9.27 16.83 -13.15
N LEU A 169 9.70 16.11 -14.19
CA LEU A 169 10.63 16.65 -15.18
C LEU A 169 10.06 17.90 -15.87
N ARG A 170 8.78 17.88 -16.29
CA ARG A 170 8.13 19.06 -16.89
C ARG A 170 8.09 20.26 -15.93
N TRP A 171 7.82 20.03 -14.62
CA TRP A 171 7.87 21.12 -13.65
C TRP A 171 9.26 21.74 -13.48
N LEU A 172 10.32 20.94 -13.67
CA LEU A 172 11.69 21.42 -13.62
C LEU A 172 12.10 22.21 -14.90
N ASP A 173 11.39 22.01 -16.01
CA ASP A 173 11.57 22.79 -17.23
C ASP A 173 10.87 24.17 -17.17
N GLU A 174 9.88 24.32 -16.27
CA GLU A 174 9.17 25.57 -16.01
C GLU A 174 9.94 26.46 -15.02
N ASP A 175 9.46 27.69 -14.81
CA ASP A 175 9.99 28.57 -13.76
C ASP A 175 9.76 27.97 -12.38
N LEU A 176 10.81 27.92 -11.58
CA LEU A 176 10.81 27.38 -10.23
C LEU A 176 10.94 28.54 -9.22
N PRO A 177 9.82 29.16 -8.79
CA PRO A 177 9.87 30.29 -7.86
C PRO A 177 10.30 29.82 -6.48
N ASP A 178 10.92 30.75 -5.73
CA ASP A 178 11.31 30.51 -4.34
C ASP A 178 10.08 30.23 -3.48
N LEU A 179 10.25 29.37 -2.48
CA LEU A 179 9.18 28.86 -1.65
C LEU A 179 9.07 29.61 -0.32
N SER A 180 7.89 30.10 0.02
CA SER A 180 7.62 30.64 1.36
C SER A 180 7.54 29.51 2.40
N VAL A 181 8.50 29.48 3.35
CA VAL A 181 8.70 28.38 4.32
C VAL A 181 8.39 28.77 5.77
N SER A 182 7.83 29.95 6.00
CA SER A 182 7.28 30.33 7.32
C SER A 182 5.97 31.10 7.17
N ARG A 183 5.30 31.32 8.29
CA ARG A 183 4.08 32.12 8.42
C ARG A 183 4.18 33.02 9.64
N GLU A 184 3.54 34.17 9.60
CA GLU A 184 3.45 35.02 10.78
C GLU A 184 2.73 34.32 11.94
N ARG A 185 3.35 34.34 13.12
CA ARG A 185 2.79 33.67 14.31
C ARG A 185 1.48 34.30 14.79
N SER A 186 1.25 35.55 14.46
CA SER A 186 -0.02 36.24 14.70
C SER A 186 -1.20 35.52 14.05
N ARG A 187 -0.97 34.90 12.88
CA ARG A 187 -1.95 34.14 12.11
C ARG A 187 -1.92 32.64 12.42
N LEU A 188 -0.73 32.06 12.56
CA LEU A 188 -0.53 30.65 12.82
C LEU A 188 0.22 30.40 14.12
N GLN A 189 -0.52 30.20 15.21
CA GLN A 189 0.03 29.94 16.54
C GLN A 189 0.36 28.47 16.77
N TRP A 190 -0.41 27.56 16.16
CA TRP A 190 -0.26 26.10 16.29
C TRP A 190 0.69 25.55 15.23
N GLY A 191 1.96 25.46 15.59
CA GLY A 191 3.06 24.97 14.76
C GLY A 191 4.40 25.16 15.47
N ILE A 192 5.48 24.73 14.85
CA ILE A 192 6.83 24.80 15.40
C ILE A 192 7.36 26.24 15.17
N PRO A 193 7.72 26.99 16.22
CA PRO A 193 8.27 28.33 16.05
C PRO A 193 9.64 28.28 15.37
N VAL A 194 9.95 29.30 14.57
CA VAL A 194 11.29 29.50 14.02
C VAL A 194 12.27 29.72 15.18
N PRO A 195 13.37 28.94 15.32
CA PRO A 195 14.23 28.99 16.50
C PRO A 195 14.85 30.36 16.79
N SER A 196 15.15 31.14 15.76
CA SER A 196 15.78 32.46 15.89
C SER A 196 14.80 33.65 15.75
N ASP A 197 13.50 33.36 15.54
CA ASP A 197 12.50 34.39 15.28
C ASP A 197 11.13 33.96 15.83
N PRO A 198 10.79 34.31 17.07
CA PRO A 198 9.54 33.91 17.72
C PRO A 198 8.30 34.54 17.08
N THR A 199 8.45 35.48 16.14
CA THR A 199 7.33 36.08 15.40
C THR A 199 6.89 35.26 14.22
N GLN A 200 7.65 34.18 13.89
CA GLN A 200 7.42 33.30 12.76
C GLN A 200 7.20 31.86 13.22
N THR A 201 6.32 31.16 12.52
CA THR A 201 6.08 29.71 12.64
C THR A 201 6.57 29.03 11.39
N ILE A 202 7.29 27.91 11.51
CA ILE A 202 7.76 27.11 10.38
C ILE A 202 6.54 26.60 9.60
N TYR A 203 6.63 26.67 8.27
CA TYR A 203 5.56 26.25 7.39
C TYR A 203 5.25 24.77 7.56
N VAL A 204 3.97 24.42 7.68
CA VAL A 204 3.50 23.06 7.99
C VAL A 204 4.07 21.99 7.05
N TRP A 205 4.29 22.29 5.78
CA TRP A 205 4.87 21.31 4.86
C TRP A 205 6.37 21.08 5.07
N VAL A 206 7.13 22.07 5.54
CA VAL A 206 8.54 21.84 5.93
C VAL A 206 8.57 20.98 7.19
N ASP A 207 7.73 21.30 8.15
CA ASP A 207 7.50 20.51 9.36
C ASP A 207 7.12 19.07 9.01
N ALA A 208 6.06 18.85 8.27
CA ALA A 208 5.57 17.52 7.88
C ALA A 208 6.62 16.69 7.15
N LEU A 209 7.39 17.26 6.21
CA LEU A 209 8.40 16.53 5.46
C LEU A 209 9.57 16.05 6.31
N VAL A 210 9.97 16.81 7.32
CA VAL A 210 11.05 16.40 8.24
C VAL A 210 10.66 15.18 9.10
N ASN A 211 9.39 14.81 9.17
CA ASN A 211 8.99 13.62 9.91
C ASN A 211 9.68 12.34 9.40
N TYR A 212 9.96 12.25 8.11
CA TYR A 212 10.68 11.12 7.51
C TYR A 212 12.11 10.96 8.03
N LEU A 213 12.74 12.05 8.44
CA LEU A 213 14.03 12.03 9.11
C LEU A 213 13.90 11.81 10.61
N SER A 214 12.92 12.45 11.25
CA SER A 214 12.75 12.37 12.71
C SER A 214 12.47 10.94 13.18
N VAL A 215 11.70 10.18 12.40
CA VAL A 215 11.33 8.79 12.72
C VAL A 215 12.52 7.84 12.64
N VAL A 216 13.53 8.15 11.83
CA VAL A 216 14.78 7.36 11.74
C VAL A 216 15.91 7.90 12.62
N GLY A 217 15.59 8.88 13.51
CA GLY A 217 16.49 9.36 14.56
C GLY A 217 17.37 10.54 14.16
N TYR A 218 16.93 11.38 13.22
CA TYR A 218 17.66 12.61 12.88
C TYR A 218 17.60 13.62 14.05
N PRO A 219 18.72 14.33 14.33
CA PRO A 219 20.00 14.30 13.60
C PRO A 219 20.98 13.19 14.03
N GLU A 220 20.74 12.48 15.13
CA GLU A 220 21.78 11.70 15.82
C GLU A 220 22.06 10.33 15.17
N SER A 221 21.04 9.64 14.63
CA SER A 221 21.17 8.21 14.23
C SER A 221 20.55 7.83 12.90
N HIS A 222 20.07 8.81 12.13
CA HIS A 222 19.37 8.59 10.85
C HIS A 222 20.19 7.84 9.80
N GLY A 223 21.53 7.95 9.81
CA GLY A 223 22.40 7.32 8.82
C GLY A 223 22.35 5.79 8.76
N ALA A 224 21.71 5.14 9.74
CA ALA A 224 21.47 3.69 9.69
C ALA A 224 20.35 3.30 8.68
N TRP A 225 19.49 4.23 8.31
CA TRP A 225 18.31 4.00 7.46
C TRP A 225 18.27 4.92 6.25
N TRP A 226 18.73 6.16 6.39
CA TRP A 226 18.73 7.15 5.34
C TRP A 226 19.96 6.99 4.43
N PRO A 227 19.84 7.09 3.07
CA PRO A 227 18.65 7.42 2.28
C PRO A 227 17.85 6.22 1.76
N ALA A 228 18.07 5.00 2.24
CA ALA A 228 17.40 3.79 1.82
C ALA A 228 15.91 3.77 2.24
N VAL A 229 15.17 4.80 1.87
CA VAL A 229 13.78 5.07 2.28
C VAL A 229 12.88 5.15 1.05
N HIS A 230 11.71 4.50 1.16
CA HIS A 230 10.64 4.59 0.16
C HIS A 230 9.48 5.41 0.72
N HIS A 231 9.10 6.48 0.04
CA HIS A 231 7.90 7.26 0.36
C HIS A 231 6.71 6.75 -0.46
N VAL A 232 5.59 6.47 0.21
CA VAL A 232 4.33 6.10 -0.46
C VAL A 232 3.37 7.27 -0.29
N VAL A 233 3.02 7.94 -1.39
CA VAL A 233 2.30 9.22 -1.36
C VAL A 233 1.16 9.28 -2.37
N GLY A 234 0.12 10.05 -2.05
CA GLY A 234 -0.93 10.39 -3.01
C GLY A 234 -0.44 11.39 -4.08
N LYS A 235 -1.03 11.34 -5.26
CA LYS A 235 -0.67 12.22 -6.37
C LYS A 235 -0.84 13.72 -6.06
N ASP A 236 -1.74 14.06 -5.15
CA ASP A 236 -2.02 15.43 -4.71
C ASP A 236 -0.88 16.06 -3.90
N ILE A 237 0.00 15.24 -3.32
CA ILE A 237 1.17 15.70 -2.57
C ILE A 237 2.50 15.41 -3.30
N LEU A 238 2.44 15.05 -4.59
CA LEU A 238 3.61 14.75 -5.40
C LEU A 238 4.62 15.90 -5.42
N LYS A 239 4.16 17.13 -5.61
CA LYS A 239 5.04 18.30 -5.70
C LYS A 239 5.85 18.52 -4.42
N PHE A 240 5.25 18.28 -3.26
CA PHE A 240 5.93 18.38 -1.97
C PHE A 240 7.01 17.31 -1.81
N HIS A 241 6.76 16.07 -2.24
CA HIS A 241 7.65 14.94 -2.01
C HIS A 241 8.71 14.76 -3.11
N ALA A 242 8.40 15.15 -4.35
CA ALA A 242 9.28 14.93 -5.49
C ALA A 242 10.03 16.19 -5.96
N LEU A 243 9.67 17.36 -5.43
CA LEU A 243 10.31 18.62 -5.78
C LEU A 243 10.84 19.34 -4.54
N TYR A 244 9.95 19.71 -3.59
CA TYR A 244 10.34 20.50 -2.43
C TYR A 244 11.19 19.71 -1.45
N TRP A 245 10.80 18.48 -1.12
CA TRP A 245 11.54 17.65 -0.18
C TRP A 245 12.96 17.31 -0.65
N PRO A 246 13.19 16.83 -1.89
CA PRO A 246 14.54 16.62 -2.40
C PRO A 246 15.38 17.90 -2.42
N ALA A 247 14.79 19.06 -2.77
CA ALA A 247 15.51 20.33 -2.74
C ALA A 247 15.97 20.72 -1.33
N LEU A 248 15.07 20.57 -0.33
CA LEU A 248 15.39 20.83 1.08
C LEU A 248 16.47 19.89 1.63
N LEU A 249 16.44 18.62 1.23
CA LEU A 249 17.46 17.64 1.60
C LEU A 249 18.83 18.02 1.00
N LEU A 250 18.88 18.25 -0.30
CA LEU A 250 20.11 18.69 -0.99
C LEU A 250 20.68 19.97 -0.39
N ALA A 251 19.82 20.91 0.02
CA ALA A 251 20.20 22.14 0.69
C ALA A 251 20.86 21.93 2.07
N THR A 252 20.58 20.82 2.73
CA THR A 252 21.17 20.44 4.02
C THR A 252 22.29 19.40 3.88
N GLY A 253 22.70 19.06 2.64
CA GLY A 253 23.73 18.06 2.36
C GLY A 253 23.27 16.61 2.54
N LEU A 254 21.96 16.38 2.62
CA LEU A 254 21.37 15.04 2.69
C LEU A 254 20.97 14.56 1.29
N GLU A 255 21.10 13.26 1.07
CA GLU A 255 20.62 12.65 -0.18
C GLU A 255 19.09 12.59 -0.21
N PRO A 256 18.45 12.72 -1.38
CA PRO A 256 17.03 12.44 -1.54
C PRO A 256 16.69 10.98 -1.24
N PRO A 257 15.40 10.65 -0.98
CA PRO A 257 14.97 9.28 -0.73
C PRO A 257 15.21 8.38 -1.94
N GLU A 258 15.46 7.09 -1.70
CA GLU A 258 15.72 6.11 -2.76
C GLU A 258 14.56 6.02 -3.75
N ARG A 259 13.31 6.02 -3.25
CA ARG A 259 12.12 5.95 -4.10
C ARG A 259 10.93 6.74 -3.56
N ILE A 260 10.15 7.27 -4.48
CA ILE A 260 8.87 7.92 -4.23
C ILE A 260 7.80 7.18 -5.04
N LEU A 261 6.91 6.49 -4.32
CA LEU A 261 5.82 5.71 -4.87
C LEU A 261 4.55 6.55 -4.83
N VAL A 262 4.05 6.89 -5.98
CA VAL A 262 2.90 7.75 -6.13
C VAL A 262 1.69 6.92 -6.51
N HIS A 263 0.59 7.09 -5.79
CA HIS A 263 -0.68 6.45 -6.15
C HIS A 263 -1.74 7.50 -6.46
N SER A 264 -2.63 7.14 -7.38
CA SER A 264 -3.81 7.92 -7.70
C SER A 264 -4.92 7.73 -6.66
N HIS A 265 -6.04 8.43 -6.82
CA HIS A 265 -7.10 8.45 -5.81
C HIS A 265 -8.11 7.31 -6.01
N TRP A 266 -8.74 6.92 -4.91
CA TRP A 266 -9.99 6.19 -4.93
C TRP A 266 -11.14 7.18 -5.04
N THR A 267 -11.99 6.97 -6.05
CA THR A 267 -13.17 7.78 -6.33
C THR A 267 -14.44 7.00 -6.02
N VAL A 268 -15.57 7.67 -5.94
CA VAL A 268 -16.89 7.06 -5.86
C VAL A 268 -17.73 7.61 -7.00
N ARG A 269 -18.13 6.74 -7.94
CA ARG A 269 -18.84 7.12 -9.17
C ARG A 269 -18.07 8.18 -9.99
N GLY A 270 -16.76 8.00 -10.10
CA GLY A 270 -15.88 8.91 -10.83
C GLY A 270 -15.62 10.26 -10.15
N GLN A 271 -16.12 10.47 -8.92
CA GLN A 271 -15.94 11.71 -8.18
C GLN A 271 -14.98 11.54 -7.01
N LYS A 272 -14.11 12.53 -6.80
CA LYS A 272 -13.23 12.58 -5.62
C LYS A 272 -14.09 12.54 -4.35
N MET A 273 -13.67 11.75 -3.36
CA MET A 273 -14.35 11.70 -2.07
C MET A 273 -14.22 13.03 -1.34
N SER A 274 -15.33 13.57 -0.88
CA SER A 274 -15.34 14.77 -0.04
C SER A 274 -16.47 14.73 0.98
N LYS A 275 -16.26 15.39 2.14
CA LYS A 275 -17.27 15.50 3.19
C LYS A 275 -18.49 16.28 2.71
N SER A 276 -18.28 17.32 1.91
CA SER A 276 -19.36 18.16 1.34
C SER A 276 -20.29 17.40 0.41
N LEU A 277 -19.77 16.42 -0.34
CA LEU A 277 -20.56 15.55 -1.21
C LEU A 277 -21.17 14.35 -0.47
N GLY A 278 -20.75 14.09 0.77
CA GLY A 278 -21.24 12.95 1.56
C GLY A 278 -20.91 11.58 0.95
N ASN A 279 -19.91 11.51 0.07
CA ASN A 279 -19.50 10.30 -0.66
C ASN A 279 -18.25 9.64 -0.09
N VAL A 280 -17.82 10.03 1.11
CA VAL A 280 -16.64 9.45 1.78
C VAL A 280 -16.94 8.02 2.20
N VAL A 281 -16.03 7.11 1.86
CA VAL A 281 -16.05 5.71 2.28
C VAL A 281 -15.19 5.55 3.52
N ASP A 282 -15.79 5.10 4.62
CA ASP A 282 -15.10 4.83 5.87
C ASP A 282 -14.43 3.46 5.83
N PRO A 283 -13.09 3.37 5.95
CA PRO A 283 -12.37 2.10 5.93
C PRO A 283 -12.74 1.17 7.09
N THR A 284 -13.10 1.70 8.26
CA THR A 284 -13.52 0.90 9.44
C THR A 284 -14.82 0.16 9.15
N VAL A 285 -15.76 0.85 8.52
CA VAL A 285 -17.03 0.26 8.06
C VAL A 285 -16.76 -0.82 7.01
N CYS A 286 -15.86 -0.55 6.06
CA CYS A 286 -15.48 -1.53 5.03
C CYS A 286 -14.85 -2.79 5.64
N VAL A 287 -13.94 -2.64 6.59
CA VAL A 287 -13.34 -3.78 7.32
C VAL A 287 -14.42 -4.58 8.05
N GLY A 288 -15.38 -3.93 8.70
CA GLY A 288 -16.50 -4.61 9.36
C GLY A 288 -17.41 -5.36 8.38
N GLN A 289 -17.59 -4.85 7.16
CA GLN A 289 -18.46 -5.44 6.14
C GLN A 289 -17.82 -6.59 5.37
N TYR A 290 -16.56 -6.43 4.97
CA TYR A 290 -15.86 -7.34 4.05
C TYR A 290 -14.82 -8.22 4.73
N GLY A 291 -14.54 -7.97 6.01
CA GLY A 291 -13.39 -8.51 6.71
C GLY A 291 -12.09 -7.84 6.28
N VAL A 292 -11.07 -7.96 7.12
CA VAL A 292 -9.74 -7.38 6.87
C VAL A 292 -9.19 -7.85 5.52
N ASP A 293 -9.13 -9.16 5.31
CA ASP A 293 -8.54 -9.75 4.11
C ASP A 293 -9.33 -9.42 2.83
N GLY A 294 -10.66 -9.40 2.92
CA GLY A 294 -11.50 -9.03 1.77
C GLY A 294 -11.30 -7.59 1.33
N PHE A 295 -11.22 -6.66 2.28
CA PHE A 295 -11.00 -5.25 1.99
C PHE A 295 -9.57 -4.99 1.46
N ARG A 296 -8.55 -5.57 2.10
CA ARG A 296 -7.15 -5.49 1.65
C ARG A 296 -7.00 -6.04 0.23
N TYR A 297 -7.56 -7.24 -0.02
CA TYR A 297 -7.53 -7.86 -1.34
C TYR A 297 -8.13 -6.96 -2.41
N PHE A 298 -9.32 -6.41 -2.16
CA PHE A 298 -9.98 -5.51 -3.09
C PHE A 298 -9.13 -4.29 -3.42
N LEU A 299 -8.62 -3.58 -2.39
CA LEU A 299 -7.82 -2.37 -2.59
C LEU A 299 -6.56 -2.65 -3.40
N LEU A 300 -5.83 -3.70 -3.07
CA LEU A 300 -4.57 -4.03 -3.74
C LEU A 300 -4.78 -4.67 -5.13
N ARG A 301 -5.90 -5.39 -5.31
CA ARG A 301 -6.24 -6.05 -6.58
C ARG A 301 -6.82 -5.09 -7.62
N GLN A 302 -7.49 -4.04 -7.20
CA GLN A 302 -8.13 -3.05 -8.06
C GLN A 302 -7.43 -1.70 -8.05
N GLY A 303 -6.55 -1.44 -7.08
CA GLY A 303 -5.76 -0.22 -7.00
C GLY A 303 -4.64 -0.22 -8.03
N VAL A 304 -4.79 0.64 -9.04
CA VAL A 304 -3.78 0.86 -10.09
C VAL A 304 -3.12 2.22 -9.80
N PRO A 305 -1.82 2.26 -9.46
CA PRO A 305 -1.16 3.49 -9.04
C PRO A 305 -1.23 4.61 -10.09
N GLU A 306 -1.21 4.25 -11.38
CA GLU A 306 -1.13 5.18 -12.50
C GLU A 306 -2.43 5.99 -12.76
N ARG A 307 -3.55 5.54 -12.21
CA ARG A 307 -4.87 6.16 -12.50
C ARG A 307 -5.84 6.05 -11.35
N ASP A 308 -6.82 6.95 -11.31
CA ASP A 308 -7.89 6.89 -10.32
C ASP A 308 -8.68 5.59 -10.45
N CYS A 309 -9.02 5.03 -9.30
CA CYS A 309 -9.75 3.77 -9.19
C CYS A 309 -11.10 4.02 -8.52
N ASP A 310 -12.14 3.40 -9.05
CA ASP A 310 -13.50 3.65 -8.58
C ASP A 310 -13.97 2.56 -7.62
N TYR A 311 -14.48 2.99 -6.47
CA TYR A 311 -15.02 2.13 -5.42
C TYR A 311 -16.53 1.92 -5.61
N TYR A 312 -16.91 0.66 -5.73
CA TYR A 312 -18.31 0.21 -5.72
C TYR A 312 -18.47 -0.99 -4.81
N GLU A 313 -19.45 -1.00 -3.93
CA GLU A 313 -19.74 -2.14 -3.05
C GLU A 313 -19.98 -3.42 -3.86
N GLU A 314 -20.69 -3.33 -4.99
CA GLU A 314 -20.97 -4.45 -5.91
C GLU A 314 -19.68 -5.06 -6.46
N LYS A 315 -18.70 -4.23 -6.80
CA LYS A 315 -17.41 -4.67 -7.31
C LYS A 315 -16.60 -5.39 -6.25
N VAL A 316 -16.63 -4.90 -5.00
CA VAL A 316 -15.99 -5.57 -3.86
C VAL A 316 -16.58 -6.97 -3.67
N VAL A 317 -17.90 -7.06 -3.51
CA VAL A 317 -18.62 -8.32 -3.28
C VAL A 317 -18.36 -9.33 -4.40
N LYS A 318 -18.48 -8.88 -5.66
CA LYS A 318 -18.26 -9.73 -6.84
C LYS A 318 -16.83 -10.28 -6.86
N LEU A 319 -15.83 -9.41 -6.71
CA LEU A 319 -14.42 -9.79 -6.79
C LEU A 319 -14.03 -10.76 -5.67
N VAL A 320 -14.32 -10.38 -4.43
CA VAL A 320 -13.95 -11.17 -3.24
C VAL A 320 -14.63 -12.53 -3.24
N ASN A 321 -15.92 -12.57 -3.58
CA ASN A 321 -16.64 -13.84 -3.70
C ASN A 321 -16.07 -14.73 -4.80
N SER A 322 -15.80 -14.18 -5.99
CA SER A 322 -15.32 -15.00 -7.12
C SER A 322 -13.90 -15.49 -6.93
N GLU A 323 -12.97 -14.66 -6.44
CA GLU A 323 -11.55 -14.99 -6.39
C GLU A 323 -11.15 -15.66 -5.04
N LEU A 324 -11.60 -15.14 -3.89
CA LEU A 324 -11.23 -15.71 -2.57
C LEU A 324 -12.17 -16.84 -2.12
N ALA A 325 -13.48 -16.63 -2.17
CA ALA A 325 -14.42 -17.63 -1.66
C ALA A 325 -14.58 -18.82 -2.63
N ASP A 326 -14.92 -18.55 -3.90
CA ASP A 326 -15.28 -19.58 -4.86
C ASP A 326 -14.04 -20.23 -5.50
N ALA A 327 -13.11 -19.44 -6.03
CA ALA A 327 -11.96 -20.00 -6.74
C ALA A 327 -10.94 -20.60 -5.77
N LEU A 328 -10.42 -19.83 -4.83
CA LEU A 328 -9.38 -20.30 -3.90
C LEU A 328 -9.97 -21.20 -2.80
N GLY A 329 -10.98 -20.72 -2.09
CA GLY A 329 -11.61 -21.47 -1.00
C GLY A 329 -12.33 -22.72 -1.47
N GLY A 330 -13.05 -22.63 -2.60
CA GLY A 330 -13.70 -23.77 -3.21
C GLY A 330 -12.72 -24.86 -3.69
N LEU A 331 -11.54 -24.46 -4.20
CA LEU A 331 -10.50 -25.40 -4.60
C LEU A 331 -9.91 -26.14 -3.38
N LEU A 332 -9.56 -25.42 -2.32
CA LEU A 332 -9.07 -26.02 -1.07
C LEU A 332 -10.09 -27.01 -0.51
N ASN A 333 -11.33 -26.59 -0.35
CA ASN A 333 -12.38 -27.45 0.23
C ASN A 333 -12.59 -28.73 -0.58
N ARG A 334 -12.61 -28.64 -1.92
CA ARG A 334 -12.81 -29.82 -2.78
C ARG A 334 -11.61 -30.77 -2.75
N SER A 335 -10.38 -30.25 -2.79
CA SER A 335 -9.16 -31.08 -2.81
C SER A 335 -8.85 -31.73 -1.48
N THR A 336 -9.35 -31.19 -0.37
CA THR A 336 -9.16 -31.75 0.98
C THR A 336 -10.41 -32.42 1.56
N ALA A 337 -11.52 -32.52 0.79
CA ALA A 337 -12.75 -33.15 1.22
C ALA A 337 -12.56 -34.62 1.56
N PRO A 338 -13.16 -35.17 2.64
CA PRO A 338 -13.04 -36.60 2.99
C PRO A 338 -13.50 -37.54 1.87
N SER A 339 -14.44 -37.10 1.02
CA SER A 339 -14.88 -37.86 -0.16
C SER A 339 -13.80 -37.98 -1.23
N ILE A 340 -12.82 -37.08 -1.27
CA ILE A 340 -11.73 -37.04 -2.27
C ILE A 340 -10.39 -37.44 -1.64
N ASN A 341 -10.10 -37.04 -0.42
CA ASN A 341 -8.88 -37.34 0.34
C ASN A 341 -9.24 -37.94 1.70
N PRO A 342 -9.73 -39.21 1.77
CA PRO A 342 -10.20 -39.79 3.04
C PRO A 342 -9.09 -40.05 4.05
N SER A 343 -7.84 -40.23 3.61
CA SER A 343 -6.68 -40.37 4.49
C SER A 343 -6.31 -39.04 5.16
N ASN A 344 -6.85 -37.93 4.66
CA ASN A 344 -6.50 -36.56 5.09
C ASN A 344 -4.99 -36.32 5.14
N THR A 345 -4.26 -36.85 4.14
CA THR A 345 -2.80 -36.73 4.02
C THR A 345 -2.42 -35.92 2.78
N TYR A 346 -1.21 -35.42 2.76
CA TYR A 346 -0.61 -34.84 1.57
C TYR A 346 -0.21 -36.01 0.63
N PRO A 347 -0.85 -36.20 -0.54
CA PRO A 347 -0.63 -37.37 -1.34
C PRO A 347 0.77 -37.41 -1.95
N ARG A 348 1.21 -38.62 -2.39
CA ARG A 348 2.47 -38.79 -3.09
C ARG A 348 2.34 -38.41 -4.56
N PHE A 349 3.38 -37.79 -5.08
CA PHE A 349 3.49 -37.53 -6.50
C PHE A 349 4.01 -38.73 -7.26
N SER A 350 3.35 -39.08 -8.36
CA SER A 350 3.79 -40.17 -9.26
C SER A 350 4.34 -39.59 -10.56
N GLU A 351 5.67 -39.58 -10.69
CA GLU A 351 6.35 -39.10 -11.90
C GLU A 351 5.96 -39.91 -13.15
N PRO A 352 5.76 -41.26 -13.11
CA PRO A 352 5.24 -41.99 -14.27
C PRO A 352 3.85 -41.54 -14.74
N CYS A 353 3.00 -41.05 -13.83
CA CYS A 353 1.68 -40.52 -14.18
C CYS A 353 1.74 -39.11 -14.76
N PHE A 354 2.73 -38.33 -14.33
CA PHE A 354 2.91 -36.94 -14.72
C PHE A 354 4.41 -36.63 -14.94
N PRO A 355 4.99 -37.20 -16.05
CA PRO A 355 6.43 -37.11 -16.28
C PRO A 355 6.88 -35.68 -16.59
N LYS A 356 8.11 -35.33 -16.20
CA LYS A 356 8.73 -34.08 -16.59
C LYS A 356 8.92 -34.05 -18.10
N VAL A 357 8.31 -33.11 -18.80
CA VAL A 357 8.50 -32.97 -20.26
C VAL A 357 9.89 -32.37 -20.50
N PRO A 358 10.77 -33.04 -21.27
CA PRO A 358 12.01 -32.43 -21.74
C PRO A 358 11.69 -31.21 -22.60
N ASN A 359 12.52 -30.18 -22.56
CA ASN A 359 12.36 -28.87 -23.26
C ASN A 359 12.33 -28.97 -24.81
N SER A 360 11.92 -30.06 -25.40
CA SER A 360 11.82 -30.26 -26.85
C SER A 360 10.35 -30.27 -27.30
N ARG A 361 10.06 -29.51 -28.35
CA ARG A 361 8.74 -29.45 -29.03
C ARG A 361 8.17 -30.77 -29.52
N GLU A 362 8.88 -31.89 -29.32
CA GLU A 362 8.55 -33.23 -29.84
C GLU A 362 8.14 -34.24 -28.76
N ALA A 363 8.08 -33.85 -27.48
CA ALA A 363 7.61 -34.74 -26.43
C ALA A 363 6.12 -35.04 -26.62
N LYS A 364 5.81 -36.15 -27.23
CA LYS A 364 4.46 -36.75 -27.15
C LYS A 364 4.15 -36.94 -25.66
N CYS A 365 3.06 -36.32 -25.17
CA CYS A 365 2.59 -36.50 -23.81
C CYS A 365 2.37 -37.97 -23.53
N THR A 366 3.33 -38.63 -22.87
CA THR A 366 3.21 -39.99 -22.39
C THR A 366 2.59 -39.95 -21.01
N GLY A 367 1.35 -40.35 -20.86
CA GLY A 367 0.63 -40.32 -19.60
C GLY A 367 -0.79 -39.77 -19.74
N ARG A 368 -1.47 -39.57 -18.60
CA ARG A 368 -2.84 -39.01 -18.53
C ARG A 368 -2.86 -37.46 -18.54
N ALA A 369 -1.69 -36.82 -18.43
CA ALA A 369 -1.55 -35.36 -18.42
C ALA A 369 -1.68 -34.78 -19.84
N SER A 370 -2.38 -33.66 -19.97
CA SER A 370 -2.57 -32.90 -21.21
C SER A 370 -1.54 -31.77 -21.36
N ALA A 371 -1.45 -31.17 -22.55
CA ALA A 371 -0.62 -29.96 -22.75
C ALA A 371 -0.96 -28.81 -21.79
N GLU A 372 -2.25 -28.61 -21.55
CA GLU A 372 -2.74 -27.57 -20.62
C GLU A 372 -2.29 -27.79 -19.17
N ASP A 373 -2.03 -29.05 -18.78
CA ASP A 373 -1.52 -29.38 -17.45
C ASP A 373 -0.05 -28.96 -17.30
N TYR A 374 0.73 -29.12 -18.36
CA TYR A 374 2.12 -28.64 -18.40
C TYR A 374 2.20 -27.12 -18.47
N GLU A 375 1.25 -26.45 -19.14
CA GLU A 375 1.13 -24.99 -19.10
C GLU A 375 0.86 -24.49 -17.68
N LEU A 376 -0.03 -25.17 -16.92
CA LEU A 376 -0.25 -24.86 -15.51
C LEU A 376 1.03 -25.03 -14.70
N VAL A 377 1.75 -26.15 -14.85
CA VAL A 377 2.99 -26.42 -14.12
C VAL A 377 4.03 -25.34 -14.41
N ALA A 378 4.21 -24.96 -15.68
CA ALA A 378 5.13 -23.90 -16.07
C ALA A 378 4.73 -22.54 -15.49
N ALA A 379 3.43 -22.20 -15.53
CA ALA A 379 2.91 -20.97 -14.98
C ALA A 379 3.15 -20.87 -13.47
N VAL A 380 2.84 -21.93 -12.72
CA VAL A 380 3.03 -21.93 -11.25
C VAL A 380 4.50 -21.97 -10.86
N ALA A 381 5.35 -22.66 -11.62
CA ALA A 381 6.80 -22.69 -11.38
C ALA A 381 7.45 -21.30 -11.54
N SER A 382 6.99 -20.51 -12.51
CA SER A 382 7.49 -19.14 -12.74
C SER A 382 6.82 -18.09 -11.86
N LEU A 383 5.68 -18.40 -11.23
CA LEU A 383 4.86 -17.46 -10.50
C LEU A 383 5.60 -16.74 -9.35
N PRO A 384 6.43 -17.40 -8.51
CA PRO A 384 7.15 -16.72 -7.44
C PRO A 384 8.04 -15.58 -7.95
N ALA A 385 8.82 -15.82 -8.99
CA ALA A 385 9.70 -14.81 -9.59
C ALA A 385 8.91 -13.67 -10.25
N GLN A 386 7.77 -13.97 -10.89
CA GLN A 386 6.90 -12.94 -11.47
C GLN A 386 6.28 -12.06 -10.39
N VAL A 387 5.77 -12.67 -9.31
CA VAL A 387 5.19 -11.96 -8.17
C VAL A 387 6.24 -11.06 -7.51
N ASP A 388 7.43 -11.58 -7.26
CA ASP A 388 8.55 -10.84 -6.68
C ASP A 388 8.89 -9.60 -7.53
N SER A 389 9.07 -9.78 -8.83
CA SER A 389 9.31 -8.67 -9.77
C SER A 389 8.20 -7.61 -9.76
N TYR A 390 6.93 -8.02 -9.67
CA TYR A 390 5.82 -7.08 -9.57
C TYR A 390 5.76 -6.36 -8.22
N PHE A 391 6.13 -7.03 -7.13
CA PHE A 391 6.23 -6.38 -5.82
C PHE A 391 7.39 -5.39 -5.78
N GLU A 392 8.58 -5.72 -6.31
CA GLU A 392 9.69 -4.79 -6.46
C GLU A 392 9.35 -3.58 -7.34
N GLY A 393 8.52 -3.81 -8.37
CA GLY A 393 7.99 -2.76 -9.24
C GLY A 393 6.74 -2.06 -8.70
N PHE A 394 6.29 -2.34 -7.47
CA PHE A 394 5.07 -1.79 -6.84
C PHE A 394 3.78 -1.97 -7.66
N GLN A 395 3.74 -2.98 -8.52
CA GLN A 395 2.59 -3.36 -9.34
C GLN A 395 1.80 -4.52 -8.70
N ILE A 396 1.45 -4.37 -7.42
CA ILE A 396 0.82 -5.44 -6.62
C ILE A 396 -0.44 -5.97 -7.29
N TYR A 397 -1.21 -5.12 -7.97
CA TYR A 397 -2.40 -5.54 -8.71
C TYR A 397 -2.10 -6.55 -9.81
N LYS A 398 -0.92 -6.46 -10.49
CA LYS A 398 -0.47 -7.44 -11.50
C LYS A 398 -0.05 -8.75 -10.84
N ALA A 399 0.65 -8.69 -9.71
CA ALA A 399 1.00 -9.88 -8.96
C ALA A 399 -0.25 -10.67 -8.56
N LEU A 400 -1.28 -9.99 -8.05
CA LEU A 400 -2.55 -10.62 -7.67
C LEU A 400 -3.33 -11.15 -8.89
N GLU A 401 -3.26 -10.47 -10.04
CA GLU A 401 -3.84 -10.98 -11.30
C GLU A 401 -3.19 -12.30 -11.71
N CYS A 402 -1.84 -12.38 -11.71
CA CYS A 402 -1.12 -13.61 -12.04
C CYS A 402 -1.50 -14.76 -11.09
N ILE A 403 -1.56 -14.51 -9.79
CA ILE A 403 -2.00 -15.51 -8.80
C ILE A 403 -3.44 -15.95 -9.10
N ALA A 404 -4.37 -15.01 -9.30
CA ALA A 404 -5.77 -15.34 -9.60
C ALA A 404 -5.92 -16.14 -10.91
N GLN A 405 -5.11 -15.83 -11.91
CA GLN A 405 -5.07 -16.61 -13.16
C GLN A 405 -4.60 -18.04 -12.93
N CYS A 406 -3.51 -18.25 -12.19
CA CYS A 406 -3.03 -19.58 -11.84
C CYS A 406 -4.07 -20.36 -11.01
N VAL A 407 -4.76 -19.71 -10.07
CA VAL A 407 -5.88 -20.33 -9.31
C VAL A 407 -6.99 -20.81 -10.26
N ARG A 408 -7.37 -19.98 -11.25
CA ARG A 408 -8.37 -20.39 -12.28
C ARG A 408 -7.89 -21.58 -13.11
N GLN A 409 -6.64 -21.59 -13.53
CA GLN A 409 -6.03 -22.72 -14.27
C GLN A 409 -6.02 -24.00 -13.44
N THR A 410 -5.69 -23.92 -12.15
CA THR A 410 -5.73 -25.07 -11.24
C THR A 410 -7.15 -25.60 -11.02
N ASN A 411 -8.16 -24.71 -10.95
CA ASN A 411 -9.56 -25.14 -10.95
C ASN A 411 -9.93 -25.88 -12.25
N GLY A 412 -9.46 -25.40 -13.40
CA GLY A 412 -9.61 -26.07 -14.69
C GLY A 412 -8.96 -27.46 -14.70
N PHE A 413 -7.73 -27.57 -14.22
CA PHE A 413 -7.02 -28.83 -14.04
C PHE A 413 -7.82 -29.83 -13.20
N PHE A 414 -8.23 -29.41 -11.99
CA PHE A 414 -9.02 -30.25 -11.08
C PHE A 414 -10.34 -30.70 -11.69
N GLN A 415 -11.01 -29.80 -12.41
CA GLN A 415 -12.29 -30.09 -13.07
C GLN A 415 -12.11 -31.03 -14.29
N ARG A 416 -11.06 -30.89 -15.05
CA ARG A 416 -10.74 -31.69 -16.25
C ARG A 416 -10.51 -33.15 -15.89
N HIS A 417 -9.74 -33.40 -14.84
CA HIS A 417 -9.37 -34.74 -14.39
C HIS A 417 -10.41 -35.42 -13.51
N ARG A 418 -11.44 -34.71 -13.04
CA ARG A 418 -12.60 -35.25 -12.31
C ARG A 418 -12.22 -36.25 -11.23
N PRO A 419 -11.40 -35.90 -10.21
CA PRO A 419 -10.89 -36.82 -9.19
C PRO A 419 -12.00 -37.60 -8.45
N TRP A 420 -13.23 -37.06 -8.39
CA TRP A 420 -14.40 -37.71 -7.80
C TRP A 420 -14.97 -38.88 -8.62
N LYS A 421 -14.48 -39.10 -9.86
CA LYS A 421 -14.91 -40.20 -10.73
C LYS A 421 -13.91 -41.35 -10.78
N LEU A 422 -12.72 -41.20 -10.20
CA LEU A 422 -11.67 -42.22 -10.25
C LEU A 422 -11.96 -43.37 -9.28
N ASP A 423 -11.77 -44.64 -9.72
CA ASP A 423 -11.94 -45.81 -8.86
C ASP A 423 -10.65 -46.07 -8.05
N ARG A 424 -10.73 -45.88 -6.77
CA ARG A 424 -9.61 -46.06 -5.83
C ARG A 424 -9.18 -47.53 -5.65
N ARG A 425 -9.99 -48.48 -6.11
CA ARG A 425 -9.62 -49.90 -6.10
C ARG A 425 -8.73 -50.27 -7.28
N ASP A 426 -8.73 -49.45 -8.32
CA ASP A 426 -7.79 -49.57 -9.43
C ASP A 426 -6.49 -48.83 -9.05
N GLY A 427 -5.39 -49.57 -8.97
CA GLY A 427 -4.10 -49.00 -8.55
C GLY A 427 -3.58 -47.89 -9.45
N ALA A 428 -3.87 -47.93 -10.75
CA ALA A 428 -3.45 -46.91 -11.71
C ALA A 428 -4.30 -45.65 -11.57
N GLU A 429 -5.60 -45.78 -11.27
CA GLU A 429 -6.47 -44.62 -11.00
C GLU A 429 -6.20 -43.99 -9.64
N GLN A 430 -5.86 -44.79 -8.63
CA GLN A 430 -5.43 -44.29 -7.33
C GLN A 430 -4.13 -43.46 -7.43
N LEU A 431 -3.12 -43.95 -8.18
CA LEU A 431 -1.88 -43.20 -8.41
C LEU A 431 -2.13 -41.87 -9.13
N TRP A 432 -3.07 -41.88 -10.09
CA TRP A 432 -3.45 -40.69 -10.81
C TRP A 432 -4.20 -39.71 -9.90
N LEU A 433 -5.13 -40.20 -9.07
CA LEU A 433 -5.83 -39.42 -8.07
C LEU A 433 -4.84 -38.72 -7.10
N ASP A 434 -3.90 -39.49 -6.56
CA ASP A 434 -2.87 -38.97 -5.66
C ASP A 434 -2.04 -37.87 -6.32
N THR A 435 -1.70 -38.08 -7.61
CA THR A 435 -0.94 -37.11 -8.40
C THR A 435 -1.75 -35.80 -8.63
N ILE A 436 -3.03 -35.93 -9.02
CA ILE A 436 -3.92 -34.75 -9.18
C ILE A 436 -4.00 -33.93 -7.87
N LEU A 437 -4.20 -34.63 -6.77
CA LEU A 437 -4.30 -33.99 -5.45
C LEU A 437 -2.96 -33.37 -5.05
N HIS A 438 -1.84 -34.08 -5.26
CA HIS A 438 -0.51 -33.53 -4.97
C HIS A 438 -0.25 -32.23 -5.73
N VAL A 439 -0.45 -32.22 -7.06
CA VAL A 439 -0.28 -31.01 -7.89
C VAL A 439 -1.19 -29.89 -7.41
N THR A 440 -2.45 -30.19 -7.10
CA THR A 440 -3.40 -29.18 -6.61
C THR A 440 -2.98 -28.58 -5.26
N LEU A 441 -2.54 -29.41 -4.30
CA LEU A 441 -2.10 -28.95 -2.99
C LEU A 441 -0.79 -28.16 -3.08
N GLU A 442 0.14 -28.55 -3.97
CA GLU A 442 1.36 -27.77 -4.26
C GLU A 442 1.02 -26.40 -4.85
N CYS A 443 0.09 -26.31 -5.80
CA CYS A 443 -0.40 -25.04 -6.31
C CYS A 443 -0.97 -24.18 -5.18
N LEU A 444 -1.85 -24.74 -4.35
CA LEU A 444 -2.45 -24.02 -3.21
C LEU A 444 -1.39 -23.55 -2.20
N ARG A 445 -0.36 -24.37 -1.94
CA ARG A 445 0.76 -24.00 -1.07
C ARG A 445 1.51 -22.78 -1.62
N VAL A 446 1.82 -22.78 -2.91
CA VAL A 446 2.47 -21.63 -3.57
C VAL A 446 1.60 -20.39 -3.46
N TYR A 447 0.29 -20.49 -3.76
CA TYR A 447 -0.62 -19.34 -3.67
C TYR A 447 -0.75 -18.82 -2.23
N GLY A 448 -0.91 -19.72 -1.25
CA GLY A 448 -0.98 -19.35 0.15
C GLY A 448 0.28 -18.61 0.61
N THR A 449 1.46 -19.09 0.20
CA THR A 449 2.73 -18.44 0.55
C THR A 449 2.85 -17.04 -0.06
N LEU A 450 2.50 -16.87 -1.33
CA LEU A 450 2.56 -15.58 -2.03
C LEU A 450 1.49 -14.58 -1.56
N LEU A 451 0.37 -15.06 -1.05
CA LEU A 451 -0.75 -14.21 -0.59
C LEU A 451 -0.59 -13.71 0.86
N GLN A 452 0.39 -14.20 1.64
CA GLN A 452 0.56 -13.82 3.05
C GLN A 452 0.59 -12.30 3.29
N PRO A 453 1.30 -11.47 2.51
CA PRO A 453 1.34 -10.04 2.76
C PRO A 453 0.04 -9.31 2.43
N VAL A 454 -0.83 -9.92 1.63
CA VAL A 454 -2.09 -9.30 1.14
C VAL A 454 -3.29 -9.74 1.99
N VAL A 455 -3.46 -11.05 2.17
CA VAL A 455 -4.58 -11.66 2.90
C VAL A 455 -4.06 -12.59 4.00
N PRO A 456 -3.48 -12.05 5.07
CA PRO A 456 -2.74 -12.83 6.06
C PRO A 456 -3.57 -13.91 6.74
N HIS A 457 -4.84 -13.65 7.08
CA HIS A 457 -5.69 -14.64 7.75
C HIS A 457 -6.14 -15.77 6.82
N VAL A 458 -6.47 -15.45 5.58
CA VAL A 458 -6.82 -16.45 4.55
C VAL A 458 -5.60 -17.32 4.23
N ALA A 459 -4.43 -16.70 4.06
CA ALA A 459 -3.18 -17.40 3.80
C ALA A 459 -2.77 -18.31 4.97
N ASP A 460 -2.89 -17.82 6.21
CA ASP A 460 -2.60 -18.62 7.41
C ASP A 460 -3.52 -19.86 7.51
N LYS A 461 -4.84 -19.68 7.35
CA LYS A 461 -5.79 -20.79 7.34
C LYS A 461 -5.48 -21.81 6.25
N LEU A 462 -5.19 -21.34 5.02
CA LEU A 462 -4.87 -22.20 3.89
C LEU A 462 -3.60 -23.00 4.16
N LEU A 463 -2.50 -22.34 4.53
CA LEU A 463 -1.22 -22.99 4.79
C LEU A 463 -1.28 -23.94 6.00
N SER A 464 -1.99 -23.55 7.05
CA SER A 464 -2.24 -24.41 8.22
C SER A 464 -3.06 -25.65 7.85
N ARG A 465 -4.08 -25.52 6.98
CA ARG A 465 -4.84 -26.67 6.46
C ARG A 465 -3.96 -27.64 5.66
N LEU A 466 -2.95 -27.11 4.94
CA LEU A 466 -1.96 -27.91 4.20
C LEU A 466 -0.82 -28.44 5.09
N ALA A 467 -0.87 -28.24 6.41
CA ALA A 467 0.17 -28.61 7.37
C ALA A 467 1.54 -27.96 7.08
N VAL A 468 1.55 -26.76 6.49
CA VAL A 468 2.75 -25.94 6.28
C VAL A 468 3.00 -25.11 7.52
N GLY A 469 4.05 -25.44 8.27
CA GLY A 469 4.41 -24.75 9.51
C GLY A 469 4.92 -23.32 9.27
N PRO A 470 4.86 -22.43 10.26
CA PRO A 470 5.31 -21.03 10.09
C PRO A 470 6.74 -20.89 9.55
N ALA A 471 7.66 -21.75 9.96
CA ALA A 471 9.05 -21.75 9.49
C ALA A 471 9.22 -22.20 8.02
N GLU A 472 8.19 -22.85 7.45
CA GLU A 472 8.20 -23.39 6.08
C GLU A 472 7.51 -22.45 5.07
N ARG A 473 7.01 -21.28 5.52
CA ARG A 473 6.23 -20.33 4.72
C ARG A 473 7.05 -19.24 4.06
N GLY A 474 8.38 -19.34 4.12
CA GLY A 474 9.28 -18.35 3.50
C GLY A 474 9.39 -18.53 1.99
N LEU A 475 9.61 -17.41 1.29
CA LEU A 475 9.80 -17.40 -0.18
C LEU A 475 11.11 -18.07 -0.60
N SER A 476 12.17 -17.96 0.21
CA SER A 476 13.50 -18.49 -0.10
C SER A 476 13.56 -20.01 -0.29
N GLY A 477 12.59 -20.73 0.28
CA GLY A 477 12.46 -22.19 0.14
C GLY A 477 11.30 -22.65 -0.76
N LEU A 478 10.63 -21.72 -1.41
CA LEU A 478 9.42 -22.01 -2.19
C LEU A 478 9.77 -22.68 -3.52
N THR A 479 9.86 -24.01 -3.51
CA THR A 479 10.00 -24.83 -4.71
C THR A 479 8.65 -25.43 -5.07
N PHE A 480 8.32 -25.49 -6.36
CA PHE A 480 7.11 -26.13 -6.87
C PHE A 480 7.46 -27.46 -7.53
N LEU A 481 6.73 -28.53 -7.18
CA LEU A 481 6.99 -29.89 -7.66
C LEU A 481 8.46 -30.30 -7.58
N ALA A 482 9.04 -30.23 -6.38
CA ALA A 482 10.46 -30.51 -6.11
C ALA A 482 10.94 -31.88 -6.65
N ARG A 483 10.03 -32.85 -6.84
CA ARG A 483 10.32 -34.16 -7.46
C ARG A 483 10.87 -34.06 -8.86
N TYR A 484 10.46 -33.05 -9.64
CA TYR A 484 11.01 -32.83 -10.99
C TYR A 484 12.51 -32.47 -10.99
N ASP A 485 13.02 -32.00 -9.87
CA ASP A 485 14.44 -31.71 -9.68
C ASP A 485 15.16 -32.79 -8.89
N GLY A 486 14.54 -34.02 -8.79
CA GLY A 486 15.09 -35.14 -8.04
C GLY A 486 15.08 -34.94 -6.51
N LYS A 487 14.42 -33.88 -5.99
CA LYS A 487 14.33 -33.60 -4.57
C LYS A 487 13.06 -34.19 -3.96
N PRO A 488 13.11 -34.78 -2.76
CA PRO A 488 11.89 -35.22 -2.08
C PRO A 488 10.99 -34.02 -1.75
N CYS A 489 9.69 -34.15 -1.96
CA CYS A 489 8.73 -33.18 -1.45
C CYS A 489 8.59 -33.37 0.07
N PRO A 490 8.89 -32.36 0.89
CA PRO A 490 8.89 -32.49 2.36
C PRO A 490 7.49 -32.69 2.94
N PHE A 491 6.44 -32.49 2.15
CA PHE A 491 5.05 -32.59 2.60
C PHE A 491 4.41 -33.95 2.30
N GLU A 492 4.97 -34.75 1.39
CA GLU A 492 4.42 -36.06 1.03
C GLU A 492 4.22 -36.99 2.24
N GLY A 493 3.03 -37.57 2.35
CA GLY A 493 2.62 -38.43 3.47
C GLY A 493 2.33 -37.69 4.77
N ARG A 494 2.54 -36.38 4.83
CA ARG A 494 2.21 -35.57 6.03
C ARG A 494 0.69 -35.52 6.21
N GLN A 495 0.24 -35.68 7.46
CA GLN A 495 -1.16 -35.47 7.81
C GLN A 495 -1.53 -34.02 7.58
N LEU A 496 -2.62 -33.75 6.86
CA LEU A 496 -3.12 -32.40 6.69
C LEU A 496 -3.56 -31.80 8.05
N GLY A 497 -3.46 -30.50 8.16
CA GLY A 497 -3.90 -29.79 9.35
C GLY A 497 -5.41 -29.88 9.58
N PRO A 498 -5.90 -29.38 10.73
CA PRO A 498 -7.31 -29.45 11.07
C PRO A 498 -8.17 -28.74 10.02
N ASP A 499 -9.37 -29.28 9.80
CA ASP A 499 -10.38 -28.59 8.99
C ASP A 499 -10.92 -27.41 9.81
N THR A 500 -10.54 -26.20 9.41
CA THR A 500 -11.00 -24.96 10.04
C THR A 500 -12.28 -24.41 9.39
N GLY A 501 -12.95 -25.21 8.56
CA GLY A 501 -14.16 -24.82 7.84
C GLY A 501 -13.88 -23.95 6.61
N ILE A 502 -14.83 -23.10 6.28
CA ILE A 502 -14.79 -22.27 5.07
C ILE A 502 -13.60 -21.30 5.14
N LEU A 503 -12.72 -21.34 4.11
CA LEU A 503 -11.54 -20.50 4.04
C LEU A 503 -11.89 -19.01 4.06
N PHE A 504 -12.86 -18.61 3.25
CA PHE A 504 -13.40 -17.27 3.20
C PHE A 504 -14.92 -17.33 2.99
N HIS A 505 -15.68 -16.74 3.92
CA HIS A 505 -17.14 -16.71 3.82
C HIS A 505 -17.60 -15.78 2.71
N ARG A 506 -18.52 -16.26 1.86
CA ARG A 506 -19.12 -15.40 0.84
C ARG A 506 -19.79 -14.20 1.49
N LEU A 507 -19.53 -13.03 0.94
CA LEU A 507 -20.20 -11.82 1.31
C LEU A 507 -21.67 -11.89 0.83
N GLY A 508 -22.59 -11.50 1.71
CA GLY A 508 -24.03 -11.54 1.43
C GLY A 508 -24.48 -10.57 0.33
N LYS A 509 -25.74 -10.67 -0.10
CA LYS A 509 -26.33 -9.70 -1.04
C LYS A 509 -26.33 -8.30 -0.41
N LEU A 510 -26.12 -7.29 -1.25
CA LEU A 510 -26.03 -5.87 -0.85
C LEU A 510 -27.20 -5.36 -0.02
N GLU A 511 -28.41 -5.85 -0.26
CA GLU A 511 -29.60 -5.51 0.54
C GLU A 511 -29.49 -5.94 1.99
N THR A 512 -28.93 -7.12 2.23
CA THR A 512 -28.67 -7.64 3.58
C THR A 512 -27.55 -6.87 4.27
N MET A 513 -26.55 -6.43 3.51
CA MET A 513 -25.43 -5.61 4.02
C MET A 513 -25.89 -4.18 4.33
N LYS A 514 -26.79 -3.60 3.52
CA LYS A 514 -27.38 -2.28 3.79
C LYS A 514 -28.22 -2.26 5.07
N LYS A 515 -28.98 -3.33 5.36
CA LYS A 515 -29.70 -3.48 6.63
C LYS A 515 -28.75 -3.51 7.83
N ARG A 516 -27.67 -4.29 7.77
CA ARG A 516 -26.64 -4.32 8.81
C ARG A 516 -25.94 -2.96 8.98
N LYS A 517 -25.75 -2.20 7.90
CA LYS A 517 -25.18 -0.84 7.94
C LYS A 517 -26.10 0.17 8.63
N GLN A 518 -27.42 -0.01 8.52
CA GLN A 518 -28.41 0.80 9.25
C GLN A 518 -28.47 0.45 10.73
N GLU A 519 -28.33 -0.84 11.07
CA GLU A 519 -28.33 -1.35 12.44
C GLU A 519 -27.01 -1.00 13.19
N ALA A 520 -25.88 -0.94 12.49
CA ALA A 520 -24.56 -0.58 13.05
C ALA A 520 -24.30 0.93 13.13
N ARG A 521 -25.20 1.79 12.66
CA ARG A 521 -25.12 3.23 12.86
C ARG A 521 -25.53 3.57 14.29
N VAL A 522 -24.58 3.45 15.23
CA VAL A 522 -24.63 4.11 16.52
C VAL A 522 -24.69 5.63 16.29
N PRO A 523 -25.53 6.38 17.02
CA PRO A 523 -25.74 7.80 16.76
C PRO A 523 -24.60 8.64 17.35
N ASP A 524 -23.53 8.84 16.58
CA ASP A 524 -22.52 9.86 16.85
C ASP A 524 -22.17 10.63 15.57
N LYS A 525 -23.13 11.42 15.14
CA LYS A 525 -23.01 12.30 13.95
C LYS A 525 -22.28 13.62 14.21
N GLN A 526 -21.54 13.78 15.32
CA GLN A 526 -20.97 15.08 15.69
C GLN A 526 -19.43 15.13 15.76
N LEU A 527 -18.70 14.09 15.32
CA LEU A 527 -17.26 14.04 15.57
C LEU A 527 -16.45 13.51 14.36
N LEU A 528 -16.52 14.18 13.22
CA LEU A 528 -15.44 14.10 12.22
C LEU A 528 -15.51 15.37 11.34
#